data_24c898310597b0447b94fc8ad6911377
#
_entry.id   24c898310597b0447b94fc8ad6911377
#
_cell.length_a   1.000
_cell.length_b   1.000
_cell.length_c   1.000
_cell.angle_alpha   90.00
_cell.angle_beta   90.00
_cell.angle_gamma   90.00
#
_symmetry.space_group_name_H-M   'P 1'
#
loop_
_entity.id
_entity.type
_entity.pdbx_description
1 polymer ?
#
loop_
_entity_poly.entity_id
_entity_poly.type
_entity_poly.pdbx_seq_one_letter_code
_entity_poly.pdbx_strand_id
1 'polypeptide(L)'
;MFNGSITPDSPEHFTASWIRPAINTLPRTPKRSEIVARQIVEDVLRRRLSPGGLLAPESVMLAQYGVGRATLREALRLLEAQGLVVLRPGPGGGTMLSSVDASDLGGTATLFFRLAGATYRELVQAITVVQPWLAEMAASRPDHKAAAAALFEAIDVTDAVRDEPQGVFRTGPAFHAVVANLSDNPVLSTFVNALIKTTIVYSYFHCTLDLNSYHI
;
A
#
# COMPACT_ATOMS: atom_id res chain seq x y z
N MET A 1 -39.20 -19.97 -16.31
CA MET A 1 -39.51 -20.02 -14.89
C MET A 1 -38.23 -20.22 -14.13
N PHE A 2 -37.55 -19.15 -13.75
CA PHE A 2 -36.50 -19.17 -12.74
C PHE A 2 -36.86 -18.05 -11.75
N ASN A 3 -37.58 -18.46 -10.71
CA ASN A 3 -37.92 -17.62 -9.59
C ASN A 3 -36.89 -17.94 -8.50
N GLY A 4 -35.90 -17.10 -8.33
CA GLY A 4 -34.90 -17.17 -7.28
C GLY A 4 -34.71 -15.78 -6.74
N SER A 5 -35.57 -15.41 -5.78
CA SER A 5 -35.41 -14.25 -4.95
C SER A 5 -34.10 -14.36 -4.18
N ILE A 6 -33.08 -13.59 -4.58
CA ILE A 6 -31.89 -13.38 -3.77
C ILE A 6 -32.29 -12.40 -2.69
N THR A 7 -32.67 -12.94 -1.54
CA THR A 7 -32.75 -12.17 -0.30
C THR A 7 -31.33 -11.82 0.13
N PRO A 8 -31.02 -10.53 0.39
CA PRO A 8 -29.75 -10.14 1.02
C PRO A 8 -29.92 -10.36 2.53
N ASP A 9 -29.88 -11.61 2.96
CA ASP A 9 -29.97 -11.86 4.39
C ASP A 9 -29.00 -12.96 4.83
N SER A 10 -28.34 -12.63 5.89
CA SER A 10 -27.38 -13.29 6.73
C SER A 10 -25.93 -12.88 6.42
N PRO A 11 -25.27 -12.17 7.36
CA PRO A 11 -23.83 -12.25 7.45
C PRO A 11 -23.55 -13.70 7.91
N GLU A 12 -23.53 -14.63 6.98
CA GLU A 12 -22.82 -15.88 7.24
C GLU A 12 -21.45 -15.43 7.72
N HIS A 13 -21.17 -15.65 8.97
CA HIS A 13 -19.90 -15.41 9.59
C HIS A 13 -18.84 -16.03 8.67
N PHE A 14 -18.24 -15.19 7.86
CA PHE A 14 -17.10 -15.55 7.05
C PHE A 14 -16.04 -15.93 8.08
N THR A 15 -16.07 -17.21 8.45
CA THR A 15 -15.11 -17.73 9.41
C THR A 15 -13.75 -17.42 8.83
N ALA A 16 -12.89 -16.80 9.61
CA ALA A 16 -11.52 -16.42 9.27
C ALA A 16 -10.62 -17.63 8.88
N SER A 17 -11.23 -18.69 8.34
CA SER A 17 -10.57 -19.91 7.88
C SER A 17 -9.58 -19.66 6.74
N TRP A 18 -9.71 -18.52 6.04
CA TRP A 18 -8.77 -18.11 4.99
C TRP A 18 -7.52 -17.41 5.55
N ILE A 19 -7.60 -16.85 6.77
CA ILE A 19 -6.46 -16.23 7.43
C ILE A 19 -5.75 -17.33 8.23
N ARG A 20 -4.77 -17.97 7.62
CA ARG A 20 -3.90 -18.89 8.34
C ARG A 20 -3.05 -18.09 9.33
N PRO A 21 -3.05 -18.44 10.63
CA PRO A 21 -2.13 -17.83 11.58
C PRO A 21 -0.70 -18.08 11.09
N ALA A 22 0.08 -17.02 10.97
CA ALA A 22 1.47 -17.04 10.48
C ALA A 22 2.40 -17.96 11.30
N ILE A 23 1.92 -18.44 12.45
CA ILE A 23 2.68 -19.17 13.48
C ILE A 23 2.97 -20.64 13.08
N ASN A 24 2.25 -21.20 12.08
CA ASN A 24 2.34 -22.64 11.72
C ASN A 24 2.83 -22.94 10.31
N THR A 25 3.36 -21.97 9.59
CA THR A 25 3.99 -22.25 8.30
C THR A 25 5.46 -22.53 8.51
N LEU A 26 5.86 -23.81 8.40
CA LEU A 26 7.27 -24.14 8.24
C LEU A 26 7.83 -23.28 7.08
N PRO A 27 8.95 -22.55 7.30
CA PRO A 27 9.51 -21.73 6.26
C PRO A 27 9.90 -22.63 5.09
N ARG A 28 9.26 -22.43 3.93
CA ARG A 28 9.69 -23.11 2.71
C ARG A 28 11.11 -22.64 2.37
N THR A 29 11.94 -23.54 1.84
CA THR A 29 13.25 -23.15 1.33
C THR A 29 13.07 -22.06 0.25
N PRO A 30 13.65 -20.87 0.41
CA PRO A 30 13.50 -19.78 -0.55
C PRO A 30 14.13 -20.14 -1.91
N LYS A 31 13.48 -19.75 -2.99
CA LYS A 31 14.07 -19.88 -4.32
C LYS A 31 15.34 -19.01 -4.45
N ARG A 32 16.25 -19.38 -5.36
CA ARG A 32 17.47 -18.62 -5.59
C ARG A 32 17.18 -17.16 -5.98
N SER A 33 16.14 -16.91 -6.75
CA SER A 33 15.68 -15.56 -7.12
C SER A 33 15.21 -14.74 -5.91
N GLU A 34 14.53 -15.35 -4.94
CA GLU A 34 14.10 -14.68 -3.70
C GLU A 34 15.30 -14.30 -2.81
N ILE A 35 16.32 -15.15 -2.78
CA ILE A 35 17.59 -14.86 -2.07
C ILE A 35 18.26 -13.66 -2.71
N VAL A 36 18.39 -13.67 -4.04
CA VAL A 36 19.00 -12.55 -4.80
C VAL A 36 18.22 -11.26 -4.62
N ALA A 37 16.88 -11.31 -4.65
CA ALA A 37 16.04 -10.14 -4.41
C ALA A 37 16.32 -9.52 -3.03
N ARG A 38 16.44 -10.32 -1.97
CA ARG A 38 16.81 -9.85 -0.63
C ARG A 38 18.21 -9.23 -0.62
N GLN A 39 19.19 -9.86 -1.25
CA GLN A 39 20.56 -9.34 -1.35
C GLN A 39 20.60 -7.98 -2.05
N ILE A 40 19.80 -7.79 -3.11
CA ILE A 40 19.66 -6.50 -3.79
C ILE A 40 19.13 -5.43 -2.81
N VAL A 41 18.08 -5.74 -2.03
CA VAL A 41 17.54 -4.81 -1.02
C VAL A 41 18.59 -4.48 0.03
N GLU A 42 19.33 -5.46 0.55
CA GLU A 42 20.40 -5.24 1.52
C GLU A 42 21.52 -4.35 0.95
N ASP A 43 21.86 -4.51 -0.33
CA ASP A 43 22.83 -3.67 -1.01
C ASP A 43 22.34 -2.23 -1.19
N VAL A 44 21.07 -2.05 -1.54
CA VAL A 44 20.41 -0.74 -1.61
C VAL A 44 20.51 -0.01 -0.26
N LEU A 45 20.15 -0.70 0.83
CA LEU A 45 20.21 -0.15 2.18
C LEU A 45 21.64 0.19 2.60
N ARG A 46 22.61 -0.72 2.35
CA ARG A 46 24.01 -0.53 2.70
C ARG A 46 24.65 0.65 1.95
N ARG A 47 24.31 0.80 0.67
CA ARG A 47 24.80 1.91 -0.16
C ARG A 47 24.02 3.20 0.03
N ARG A 48 22.94 3.18 0.82
CA ARG A 48 22.04 4.31 1.04
C ARG A 48 21.55 4.93 -0.27
N LEU A 49 21.17 4.09 -1.23
CA LEU A 49 20.63 4.56 -2.49
C LEU A 49 19.31 5.27 -2.23
N SER A 50 19.17 6.47 -2.79
CA SER A 50 17.93 7.23 -2.72
C SER A 50 16.94 6.77 -3.80
N PRO A 51 15.63 6.97 -3.60
CA PRO A 51 14.63 6.78 -4.65
C PRO A 51 15.03 7.50 -5.95
N GLY A 52 14.83 6.85 -7.09
CA GLY A 52 15.31 7.32 -8.40
C GLY A 52 16.75 6.94 -8.71
N GLY A 53 17.52 6.42 -7.74
CA GLY A 53 18.87 5.93 -7.97
C GLY A 53 18.90 4.67 -8.84
N LEU A 54 19.88 4.60 -9.73
CA LEU A 54 20.11 3.42 -10.57
C LEU A 54 20.81 2.32 -9.78
N LEU A 55 20.31 1.10 -9.90
CA LEU A 55 21.04 -0.10 -9.48
C LEU A 55 22.24 -0.32 -10.41
N ALA A 56 23.14 -1.20 -9.99
CA ALA A 56 24.28 -1.59 -10.83
C ALA A 56 23.79 -2.20 -12.16
N PRO A 57 24.55 -2.04 -13.25
CA PRO A 57 24.24 -2.69 -14.51
C PRO A 57 24.09 -4.22 -14.38
N GLU A 58 23.23 -4.83 -15.25
CA GLU A 58 22.93 -6.26 -15.21
C GLU A 58 24.21 -7.14 -15.16
N SER A 59 25.21 -6.80 -15.96
CA SER A 59 26.50 -7.54 -15.99
C SER A 59 27.23 -7.51 -14.65
N VAL A 60 27.19 -6.38 -13.95
CA VAL A 60 27.80 -6.22 -12.63
C VAL A 60 27.02 -7.02 -11.58
N MET A 61 25.70 -6.95 -11.62
CA MET A 61 24.84 -7.71 -10.69
C MET A 61 24.98 -9.23 -10.89
N LEU A 62 25.11 -9.71 -12.15
CA LEU A 62 25.36 -11.13 -12.43
C LEU A 62 26.63 -11.63 -11.76
N ALA A 63 27.72 -10.86 -11.89
CA ALA A 63 29.00 -11.18 -11.25
C ALA A 63 28.93 -11.08 -9.73
N GLN A 64 28.29 -10.04 -9.21
CA GLN A 64 28.17 -9.77 -7.77
C GLN A 64 27.38 -10.84 -7.02
N TYR A 65 26.27 -11.30 -7.58
CA TYR A 65 25.38 -12.30 -6.92
C TYR A 65 25.67 -13.73 -7.36
N GLY A 66 26.57 -13.95 -8.33
CA GLY A 66 26.97 -15.27 -8.80
C GLY A 66 25.80 -16.07 -9.36
N VAL A 67 24.95 -15.42 -10.18
CA VAL A 67 23.75 -16.05 -10.76
C VAL A 67 23.65 -15.83 -12.27
N GLY A 68 22.86 -16.67 -12.92
CA GLY A 68 22.54 -16.51 -14.34
C GLY A 68 21.48 -15.43 -14.60
N ARG A 69 21.38 -14.97 -15.85
CA ARG A 69 20.44 -13.92 -16.29
C ARG A 69 18.99 -14.22 -15.92
N ALA A 70 18.55 -15.48 -16.08
CA ALA A 70 17.17 -15.86 -15.76
C ALA A 70 16.85 -15.63 -14.28
N THR A 71 17.74 -16.05 -13.37
CA THR A 71 17.57 -15.88 -11.93
C THR A 71 17.59 -14.40 -11.52
N LEU A 72 18.49 -13.60 -12.09
CA LEU A 72 18.55 -12.16 -11.81
C LEU A 72 17.28 -11.45 -12.30
N ARG A 73 16.82 -11.74 -13.51
CA ARG A 73 15.58 -11.13 -14.05
C ARG A 73 14.35 -11.51 -13.24
N GLU A 74 14.27 -12.76 -12.77
CA GLU A 74 13.19 -13.17 -11.87
C GLU A 74 13.25 -12.41 -10.54
N ALA A 75 14.45 -12.25 -9.96
CA ALA A 75 14.63 -11.45 -8.74
C ALA A 75 14.20 -9.99 -8.94
N LEU A 76 14.60 -9.36 -10.05
CA LEU A 76 14.18 -7.99 -10.37
C LEU A 76 12.67 -7.87 -10.60
N ARG A 77 12.03 -8.86 -11.26
CA ARG A 77 10.57 -8.87 -11.39
C ARG A 77 9.85 -9.02 -10.05
N LEU A 78 10.40 -9.81 -9.11
CA LEU A 78 9.85 -9.89 -7.76
C LEU A 78 9.89 -8.54 -7.05
N LEU A 79 11.00 -7.80 -7.18
CA LEU A 79 11.13 -6.46 -6.61
C LEU A 79 10.23 -5.44 -7.31
N GLU A 80 10.09 -5.54 -8.62
CA GLU A 80 9.18 -4.71 -9.42
C GLU A 80 7.72 -4.93 -9.03
N ALA A 81 7.31 -6.19 -8.88
CA ALA A 81 5.97 -6.55 -8.42
C ALA A 81 5.66 -6.08 -6.98
N GLN A 82 6.69 -5.84 -6.18
CA GLN A 82 6.60 -5.25 -4.83
C GLN A 82 6.73 -3.72 -4.84
N GLY A 83 6.81 -3.08 -6.02
CA GLY A 83 6.96 -1.64 -6.14
C GLY A 83 8.32 -1.07 -5.73
N LEU A 84 9.30 -1.95 -5.43
CA LEU A 84 10.62 -1.52 -4.93
C LEU A 84 11.56 -1.03 -6.03
N VAL A 85 11.37 -1.49 -7.25
CA VAL A 85 12.16 -1.07 -8.42
C VAL A 85 11.27 -0.86 -9.64
N VAL A 86 11.76 -0.06 -10.58
CA VAL A 86 11.18 0.13 -11.91
C VAL A 86 12.21 -0.23 -12.96
N LEU A 87 11.81 -1.04 -13.94
CA LEU A 87 12.64 -1.40 -15.08
C LEU A 87 12.39 -0.40 -16.21
N ARG A 88 13.40 0.43 -16.53
CA ARG A 88 13.33 1.36 -17.68
C ARG A 88 14.06 0.76 -18.88
N PRO A 89 13.36 0.49 -20.00
CA PRO A 89 13.98 0.02 -21.24
C PRO A 89 14.70 1.16 -21.97
N GLY A 90 15.65 0.80 -22.83
CA GLY A 90 16.32 1.70 -23.77
C GLY A 90 17.71 2.19 -23.37
N PRO A 91 18.35 2.99 -24.24
CA PRO A 91 19.66 3.58 -23.98
C PRO A 91 19.60 4.51 -22.76
N GLY A 92 20.45 4.29 -21.76
CA GLY A 92 20.40 5.02 -20.49
C GLY A 92 19.34 4.50 -19.51
N GLY A 93 18.58 3.47 -19.90
CA GLY A 93 17.67 2.75 -19.02
C GLY A 93 18.39 1.85 -18.03
N GLY A 94 17.63 1.09 -17.27
CA GLY A 94 18.15 0.18 -16.25
C GLY A 94 17.15 -0.05 -15.14
N THR A 95 17.58 -0.69 -14.10
CA THR A 95 16.76 -0.88 -12.89
C THR A 95 16.95 0.32 -11.96
N MET A 96 15.88 1.01 -11.67
CA MET A 96 15.88 2.15 -10.75
C MET A 96 15.16 1.79 -9.45
N LEU A 97 15.66 2.30 -8.34
CA LEU A 97 14.95 2.22 -7.06
C LEU A 97 13.70 3.10 -7.11
N SER A 98 12.54 2.54 -6.80
CA SER A 98 11.31 3.29 -6.63
C SER A 98 11.30 4.09 -5.33
N SER A 99 10.47 5.12 -5.25
CA SER A 99 9.98 5.61 -3.97
C SER A 99 9.08 4.52 -3.38
N VAL A 100 9.39 4.07 -2.17
CA VAL A 100 8.48 3.13 -1.48
C VAL A 100 7.18 3.86 -1.19
N ASP A 101 6.12 3.47 -1.87
CA ASP A 101 4.79 4.05 -1.69
C ASP A 101 3.90 3.02 -0.97
N ALA A 102 3.22 3.48 0.06
CA ALA A 102 2.22 2.68 0.76
C ALA A 102 1.09 2.18 -0.17
N SER A 103 0.93 2.79 -1.35
CA SER A 103 -0.05 2.35 -2.37
C SER A 103 0.23 0.95 -2.89
N ASP A 104 1.50 0.53 -2.98
CA ASP A 104 1.86 -0.81 -3.44
C ASP A 104 1.45 -1.87 -2.40
N LEU A 105 1.72 -1.59 -1.12
CA LEU A 105 1.23 -2.41 -0.01
C LEU A 105 -0.30 -2.39 0.04
N GLY A 106 -0.93 -1.23 -0.14
CA GLY A 106 -2.38 -1.07 -0.18
C GLY A 106 -3.05 -1.86 -1.30
N GLY A 107 -2.44 -1.91 -2.48
CA GLY A 107 -2.92 -2.72 -3.60
C GLY A 107 -2.95 -4.22 -3.26
N THR A 108 -1.87 -4.73 -2.70
CA THR A 108 -1.78 -6.12 -2.24
C THR A 108 -2.75 -6.38 -1.08
N ALA A 109 -2.79 -5.51 -0.07
CA ALA A 109 -3.69 -5.62 1.08
C ALA A 109 -5.16 -5.64 0.65
N THR A 110 -5.54 -4.83 -0.35
CA THR A 110 -6.90 -4.79 -0.91
C THR A 110 -7.34 -6.18 -1.39
N LEU A 111 -6.48 -6.92 -2.10
CA LEU A 111 -6.81 -8.27 -2.56
C LEU A 111 -7.03 -9.23 -1.39
N PHE A 112 -6.16 -9.18 -0.38
CA PHE A 112 -6.30 -10.03 0.81
C PHE A 112 -7.57 -9.71 1.59
N PHE A 113 -7.87 -8.43 1.83
CA PHE A 113 -9.06 -8.03 2.57
C PHE A 113 -10.35 -8.38 1.82
N ARG A 114 -10.37 -8.25 0.48
CA ARG A 114 -11.52 -8.70 -0.32
C ARG A 114 -11.74 -10.19 -0.23
N LEU A 115 -10.68 -10.99 -0.33
CA LEU A 115 -10.77 -12.44 -0.17
C LEU A 115 -11.17 -12.84 1.25
N ALA A 116 -10.78 -12.06 2.26
CA ALA A 116 -11.17 -12.26 3.65
C ALA A 116 -12.60 -11.77 3.95
N GLY A 117 -13.31 -11.17 2.96
CA GLY A 117 -14.65 -10.63 3.16
C GLY A 117 -14.70 -9.37 4.03
N ALA A 118 -13.57 -8.66 4.18
CA ALA A 118 -13.54 -7.44 4.95
C ALA A 118 -14.47 -6.38 4.35
N THR A 119 -15.17 -5.67 5.23
CA THR A 119 -16.09 -4.61 4.87
C THR A 119 -15.43 -3.24 4.92
N TYR A 120 -16.00 -2.26 4.21
CA TYR A 120 -15.60 -0.85 4.31
C TYR A 120 -15.61 -0.34 5.76
N ARG A 121 -16.64 -0.74 6.53
CA ARG A 121 -16.78 -0.39 7.96
C ARG A 121 -15.57 -0.85 8.77
N GLU A 122 -15.11 -2.09 8.57
CA GLU A 122 -13.97 -2.66 9.30
C GLU A 122 -12.67 -1.95 8.94
N LEU A 123 -12.49 -1.55 7.68
CA LEU A 123 -11.33 -0.76 7.27
C LEU A 123 -11.31 0.62 7.95
N VAL A 124 -12.46 1.30 7.99
CA VAL A 124 -12.60 2.58 8.69
C VAL A 124 -12.38 2.41 10.19
N GLN A 125 -12.92 1.36 10.81
CA GLN A 125 -12.66 1.06 12.22
C GLN A 125 -11.18 0.87 12.51
N ALA A 126 -10.45 0.14 11.66
CA ALA A 126 -9.00 -0.07 11.84
C ALA A 126 -8.24 1.27 11.79
N ILE A 127 -8.57 2.15 10.86
CA ILE A 127 -7.98 3.49 10.77
C ILE A 127 -8.31 4.31 12.03
N THR A 128 -9.57 4.30 12.46
CA THR A 128 -10.06 5.08 13.62
C THR A 128 -9.36 4.68 14.92
N VAL A 129 -8.98 3.42 15.08
CA VAL A 129 -8.25 2.95 16.26
C VAL A 129 -6.82 3.47 16.30
N VAL A 130 -6.15 3.59 15.17
CA VAL A 130 -4.72 3.94 15.10
C VAL A 130 -4.50 5.45 14.99
N GLN A 131 -5.39 6.18 14.34
CA GLN A 131 -5.26 7.62 14.07
C GLN A 131 -5.01 8.50 15.31
N PRO A 132 -5.68 8.30 16.46
CA PRO A 132 -5.41 9.11 17.65
C PRO A 132 -3.96 9.01 18.13
N TRP A 133 -3.37 7.83 18.08
CA TRP A 133 -1.97 7.63 18.47
C TRP A 133 -1.00 8.32 17.50
N LEU A 134 -1.30 8.24 16.20
CA LEU A 134 -0.51 8.97 15.21
C LEU A 134 -0.61 10.49 15.40
N ALA A 135 -1.79 10.99 15.75
CA ALA A 135 -2.01 12.40 16.03
C ALA A 135 -1.24 12.85 17.30
N GLU A 136 -1.24 12.04 18.36
CA GLU A 136 -0.44 12.30 19.58
C GLU A 136 1.06 12.34 19.25
N MET A 137 1.56 11.37 18.47
CA MET A 137 2.95 11.35 18.03
C MET A 137 3.29 12.59 17.19
N ALA A 138 2.42 12.95 16.23
CA ALA A 138 2.57 14.14 15.41
C ALA A 138 2.58 15.43 16.24
N ALA A 139 1.71 15.53 17.26
CA ALA A 139 1.64 16.68 18.17
C ALA A 139 2.86 16.79 19.10
N SER A 140 3.54 15.67 19.35
CA SER A 140 4.74 15.62 20.21
C SER A 140 6.03 16.04 19.49
N ARG A 141 5.96 16.39 18.21
CA ARG A 141 7.12 16.81 17.42
C ARG A 141 7.67 18.17 17.90
N PRO A 142 8.99 18.36 17.83
CA PRO A 142 9.59 19.65 18.16
C PRO A 142 9.32 20.75 17.11
N ASP A 143 9.04 20.37 15.84
CA ASP A 143 8.82 21.27 14.71
C ASP A 143 7.32 21.60 14.49
N HIS A 144 6.61 21.93 15.57
CA HIS A 144 5.15 22.15 15.59
C HIS A 144 4.64 23.08 14.49
N LYS A 145 5.40 24.13 14.13
CA LYS A 145 4.99 25.10 13.10
C LYS A 145 4.92 24.45 11.71
N ALA A 146 5.94 23.65 11.37
CA ALA A 146 5.97 22.96 10.08
C ALA A 146 4.89 21.88 10.02
N ALA A 147 4.72 21.12 11.10
CA ALA A 147 3.67 20.11 11.20
C ALA A 147 2.26 20.72 11.08
N ALA A 148 2.00 21.83 11.78
CA ALA A 148 0.74 22.55 11.69
C ALA A 148 0.49 23.08 10.27
N ALA A 149 1.51 23.64 9.60
CA ALA A 149 1.37 24.14 8.23
C ALA A 149 0.95 23.05 7.26
N ALA A 150 1.56 21.86 7.34
CA ALA A 150 1.19 20.71 6.50
C ALA A 150 -0.24 20.23 6.75
N LEU A 151 -0.71 20.26 8.00
CA LEU A 151 -2.08 19.90 8.36
C LEU A 151 -3.09 20.93 7.85
N PHE A 152 -2.80 22.23 8.00
CA PHE A 152 -3.66 23.29 7.48
C PHE A 152 -3.75 23.23 5.95
N GLU A 153 -2.66 22.99 5.23
CA GLU A 153 -2.69 22.81 3.79
C GLU A 153 -3.62 21.66 3.38
N ALA A 154 -3.58 20.52 4.07
CA ALA A 154 -4.48 19.40 3.80
C ALA A 154 -5.95 19.72 4.10
N ILE A 155 -6.21 20.55 5.13
CA ILE A 155 -7.56 21.04 5.46
C ILE A 155 -8.04 21.99 4.37
N ASP A 156 -7.23 22.98 3.98
CA ASP A 156 -7.59 23.97 2.97
C ASP A 156 -7.93 23.32 1.63
N VAL A 157 -7.17 22.28 1.22
CA VAL A 157 -7.47 21.48 0.02
C VAL A 157 -8.84 20.80 0.12
N THR A 158 -9.18 20.30 1.29
CA THR A 158 -10.47 19.63 1.53
C THR A 158 -11.61 20.64 1.59
N ASP A 159 -11.41 21.77 2.25
CA ASP A 159 -12.40 22.83 2.35
C ASP A 159 -12.72 23.50 1.00
N ALA A 160 -11.72 23.64 0.13
CA ALA A 160 -11.90 24.20 -1.20
C ALA A 160 -12.90 23.40 -2.08
N VAL A 161 -13.09 22.13 -1.79
CA VAL A 161 -13.96 21.22 -2.58
C VAL A 161 -15.11 20.64 -1.73
N ARG A 162 -15.38 21.22 -0.55
CA ARG A 162 -16.38 20.67 0.39
C ARG A 162 -17.80 20.63 -0.19
N ASP A 163 -18.12 21.57 -1.05
CA ASP A 163 -19.45 21.70 -1.66
C ASP A 163 -19.54 20.93 -3.00
N GLU A 164 -18.45 20.35 -3.46
CA GLU A 164 -18.46 19.51 -4.67
C GLU A 164 -18.99 18.10 -4.35
N PRO A 165 -19.78 17.50 -5.25
CA PRO A 165 -20.14 16.10 -5.13
C PRO A 165 -18.89 15.24 -4.96
N GLN A 166 -18.80 14.48 -3.87
CA GLN A 166 -17.65 13.65 -3.53
C GLN A 166 -16.33 14.40 -3.27
N GLY A 167 -16.33 15.75 -3.17
CA GLY A 167 -15.12 16.55 -2.95
C GLY A 167 -14.36 16.13 -1.69
N VAL A 168 -15.04 16.18 -0.55
CA VAL A 168 -14.48 15.75 0.76
C VAL A 168 -14.01 14.28 0.73
N PHE A 169 -14.71 13.43 0.00
CA PHE A 169 -14.38 12.03 -0.12
C PHE A 169 -13.05 11.80 -0.89
N ARG A 170 -12.77 12.63 -1.90
CA ARG A 170 -11.53 12.56 -2.68
C ARG A 170 -10.31 13.11 -1.92
N THR A 171 -10.52 14.15 -1.12
CA THR A 171 -9.43 14.90 -0.47
C THR A 171 -9.26 14.58 1.00
N GLY A 172 -10.33 14.22 1.71
CA GLY A 172 -10.27 13.88 3.14
C GLY A 172 -9.21 12.83 3.52
N PRO A 173 -9.00 11.77 2.71
CA PRO A 173 -7.94 10.81 2.96
C PRO A 173 -6.54 11.42 3.04
N ALA A 174 -6.28 12.55 2.36
CA ALA A 174 -4.99 13.23 2.38
C ALA A 174 -4.65 13.79 3.78
N PHE A 175 -5.64 14.34 4.50
CA PHE A 175 -5.44 14.79 5.89
C PHE A 175 -4.95 13.64 6.79
N HIS A 176 -5.60 12.49 6.72
CA HIS A 176 -5.22 11.32 7.52
C HIS A 176 -3.83 10.79 7.15
N ALA A 177 -3.46 10.86 5.87
CA ALA A 177 -2.12 10.51 5.40
C ALA A 177 -1.05 11.48 5.93
N VAL A 178 -1.34 12.78 5.97
CA VAL A 178 -0.44 13.79 6.54
C VAL A 178 -0.23 13.53 8.03
N VAL A 179 -1.30 13.28 8.81
CA VAL A 179 -1.18 12.91 10.24
C VAL A 179 -0.29 11.69 10.42
N ALA A 180 -0.50 10.65 9.60
CA ALA A 180 0.30 9.43 9.67
C ALA A 180 1.78 9.70 9.36
N ASN A 181 2.08 10.51 8.35
CA ASN A 181 3.45 10.85 7.97
C ASN A 181 4.17 11.72 9.01
N LEU A 182 3.42 12.58 9.70
CA LEU A 182 3.94 13.41 10.79
C LEU A 182 4.21 12.63 12.08
N SER A 183 3.79 11.39 12.20
CA SER A 183 4.03 10.59 13.40
C SER A 183 5.49 10.18 13.62
N ASP A 184 6.37 10.40 12.67
CA ASP A 184 7.77 9.91 12.66
C ASP A 184 7.91 8.38 12.89
N ASN A 185 6.81 7.63 12.72
CA ASN A 185 6.81 6.19 12.79
C ASN A 185 6.56 5.60 11.39
N PRO A 186 7.63 5.24 10.65
CA PRO A 186 7.47 4.78 9.27
C PRO A 186 6.66 3.50 9.15
N VAL A 187 6.63 2.65 10.18
CA VAL A 187 5.85 1.40 10.16
C VAL A 187 4.36 1.71 10.23
N LEU A 188 3.93 2.47 11.25
CA LEU A 188 2.52 2.85 11.41
C LEU A 188 2.04 3.73 10.25
N SER A 189 2.87 4.68 9.82
CA SER A 189 2.57 5.54 8.66
C SER A 189 2.32 4.68 7.41
N THR A 190 3.20 3.73 7.10
CA THR A 190 3.03 2.85 5.94
C THR A 190 1.75 2.01 6.03
N PHE A 191 1.47 1.40 7.19
CA PHE A 191 0.26 0.60 7.38
C PHE A 191 -1.01 1.44 7.25
N VAL A 192 -1.07 2.60 7.88
CA VAL A 192 -2.26 3.46 7.81
C VAL A 192 -2.48 4.01 6.41
N ASN A 193 -1.42 4.45 5.72
CA ASN A 193 -1.52 4.88 4.33
C ASN A 193 -1.99 3.75 3.39
N ALA A 194 -1.54 2.50 3.62
CA ALA A 194 -2.04 1.34 2.90
C ALA A 194 -3.52 1.07 3.17
N LEU A 195 -3.98 1.20 4.43
CA LEU A 195 -5.40 1.10 4.78
C LEU A 195 -6.24 2.21 4.16
N ILE A 196 -5.76 3.46 4.19
CA ILE A 196 -6.41 4.60 3.54
C ILE A 196 -6.59 4.32 2.04
N LYS A 197 -5.53 3.88 1.37
CA LYS A 197 -5.60 3.52 -0.05
C LYS A 197 -6.62 2.41 -0.32
N THR A 198 -6.61 1.36 0.51
CA THR A 198 -7.58 0.28 0.42
C THR A 198 -9.01 0.79 0.59
N THR A 199 -9.24 1.67 1.57
CA THR A 199 -10.56 2.26 1.83
C THR A 199 -11.07 3.06 0.64
N ILE A 200 -10.20 3.84 -0.02
CA ILE A 200 -10.53 4.56 -1.26
C ILE A 200 -10.97 3.58 -2.35
N VAL A 201 -10.23 2.50 -2.55
CA VAL A 201 -10.57 1.49 -3.57
C VAL A 201 -11.92 0.82 -3.26
N TYR A 202 -12.17 0.46 -2.00
CA TYR A 202 -13.46 -0.12 -1.59
C TYR A 202 -14.64 0.81 -1.84
N SER A 203 -14.48 2.10 -1.61
CA SER A 203 -15.55 3.07 -1.82
C SER A 203 -15.90 3.25 -3.29
N TYR A 204 -14.91 3.24 -4.19
CA TYR A 204 -15.17 3.28 -5.63
C TYR A 204 -15.98 2.07 -6.10
N PHE A 205 -15.70 0.89 -5.58
CA PHE A 205 -16.46 -0.32 -5.94
C PHE A 205 -17.88 -0.31 -5.40
N HIS A 206 -18.13 0.24 -4.22
CA HIS A 206 -19.49 0.37 -3.69
C HIS A 206 -20.30 1.42 -4.44
N CYS A 207 -19.71 2.56 -4.73
CA CYS A 207 -20.39 3.62 -5.50
C CYS A 207 -20.77 3.18 -6.92
N THR A 208 -19.96 2.34 -7.57
CA THR A 208 -20.27 1.83 -8.92
C THR A 208 -21.32 0.70 -8.91
N LEU A 209 -21.43 -0.07 -7.84
CA LEU A 209 -22.44 -1.12 -7.73
C LEU A 209 -23.82 -0.54 -7.41
N ASP A 210 -23.90 0.49 -6.57
CA ASP A 210 -25.17 1.17 -6.26
C ASP A 210 -25.73 1.94 -7.46
N LEU A 211 -24.88 2.53 -8.31
CA LEU A 211 -25.34 3.21 -9.52
C LEU A 211 -25.92 2.25 -10.58
N ASN A 212 -25.50 0.99 -10.60
CA ASN A 212 -26.11 -0.04 -11.47
C ASN A 212 -27.40 -0.64 -10.91
N SER A 213 -27.71 -0.40 -9.65
CA SER A 213 -28.96 -0.87 -9.03
C SER A 213 -30.18 0.03 -9.32
N TYR A 214 -29.97 1.21 -9.91
CA TYR A 214 -31.05 2.17 -10.25
C TYR A 214 -31.42 2.18 -11.73
N HIS A 215 -30.93 1.24 -12.55
CA HIS A 215 -31.31 1.07 -13.93
C HIS A 215 -31.97 -0.30 -14.18
N ILE A 216 -33.11 -0.55 -13.53
CA ILE A 216 -34.15 -1.51 -14.00
C ILE A 216 -35.51 -0.87 -13.76
#